data_9f30dc8760839e700d7944e2a8ceaf01
#
_entry.id   9f30dc8760839e700d7944e2a8ceaf01
#
_cell.length_a   1.000
_cell.length_b   1.000
_cell.length_c   1.000
_cell.angle_alpha   90.00
_cell.angle_beta   90.00
_cell.angle_gamma   90.00
#
_symmetry.space_group_name_H-M   'P 1'
#
loop_
_entity.id
_entity.type
_entity.pdbx_description
1 polymer ?
#
loop_
_entity_poly.entity_id
_entity_poly.type
_entity_poly.pdbx_seq_one_letter_code
_entity_poly.pdbx_strand_id
1 'polypeptide(L)'
;QPFGLALVIAPWNFPFLLALGPVVSAITAGCSVVVRPSNDAKYSAKLLHDLIAQYMDPDVCRVVGAGHPGDGIDTMNAVLDQKEFDVVFFTGSSRVGRIVAKKCAEHLTPCVLELGGKNPVIVSEDCGNVDLAAKQCVWGRMLNCGQQCVSPDYVLVHESIEKEFTEKCEKWVKTFF
;
A
#
# COMPACT_ATOMS: atom_id res chain seq x y z
N GLN A 1 13.06 15.29 17.27
CA GLN A 1 13.47 14.07 17.97
C GLN A 1 12.80 12.88 17.28
N PRO A 2 13.54 11.82 16.88
CA PRO A 2 12.95 10.61 16.29
C PRO A 2 11.95 9.92 17.22
N PHE A 3 11.01 9.17 16.65
CA PHE A 3 10.14 8.30 17.46
C PHE A 3 10.93 7.21 18.17
N GLY A 4 11.87 6.56 17.48
CA GLY A 4 12.68 5.44 17.97
C GLY A 4 12.59 4.24 17.04
N LEU A 5 11.82 3.20 17.40
CA LEU A 5 11.63 1.99 16.61
C LEU A 5 10.30 2.02 15.84
N ALA A 6 10.37 1.94 14.54
CA ALA A 6 9.21 1.89 13.65
C ALA A 6 8.92 0.46 13.17
N LEU A 7 7.65 0.07 13.13
CA LEU A 7 7.18 -1.13 12.44
C LEU A 7 6.49 -0.75 11.12
N VAL A 8 6.95 -1.32 10.00
CA VAL A 8 6.32 -1.16 8.69
C VAL A 8 5.70 -2.49 8.27
N ILE A 9 4.38 -2.54 8.12
CA ILE A 9 3.64 -3.71 7.64
C ILE A 9 3.16 -3.41 6.22
N ALA A 10 3.74 -4.10 5.25
CA ALA A 10 3.56 -3.83 3.82
C ALA A 10 2.63 -4.86 3.16
N PRO A 11 1.82 -4.44 2.16
CA PRO A 11 0.91 -5.29 1.41
C PRO A 11 1.62 -6.02 0.26
N TRP A 12 0.87 -6.85 -0.46
CA TRP A 12 1.33 -7.65 -1.58
C TRP A 12 1.28 -6.95 -2.94
N ASN A 13 0.42 -5.93 -3.10
CA ASN A 13 0.10 -5.34 -4.41
C ASN A 13 1.20 -4.44 -4.99
N PHE A 14 2.00 -3.81 -4.13
CA PHE A 14 3.25 -3.11 -4.47
C PHE A 14 4.33 -3.47 -3.45
N PRO A 15 4.85 -4.71 -3.51
CA PRO A 15 5.62 -5.30 -2.40
C PRO A 15 6.92 -4.58 -2.08
N PHE A 16 7.56 -3.92 -3.06
CA PHE A 16 8.76 -3.11 -2.83
C PHE A 16 8.42 -1.66 -2.49
N LEU A 17 7.54 -1.03 -3.27
CA LEU A 17 7.21 0.39 -3.10
C LEU A 17 6.61 0.68 -1.73
N LEU A 18 5.61 -0.13 -1.33
CA LEU A 18 4.88 0.07 -0.07
C LEU A 18 5.63 -0.49 1.15
N ALA A 19 6.71 -1.23 0.95
CA ALA A 19 7.65 -1.57 2.02
C ALA A 19 8.74 -0.51 2.16
N LEU A 20 9.46 -0.22 1.06
CA LEU A 20 10.64 0.64 1.09
C LEU A 20 10.32 2.13 1.26
N GLY A 21 9.19 2.61 0.74
CA GLY A 21 8.79 4.01 0.91
C GLY A 21 8.72 4.43 2.38
N PRO A 22 7.91 3.76 3.22
CA PRO A 22 7.88 4.03 4.66
C PRO A 22 9.22 3.79 5.37
N VAL A 23 10.01 2.77 4.95
CA VAL A 23 11.35 2.50 5.51
C VAL A 23 12.27 3.69 5.29
N VAL A 24 12.35 4.21 4.05
CA VAL A 24 13.17 5.39 3.74
C VAL A 24 12.74 6.58 4.58
N SER A 25 11.43 6.81 4.72
CA SER A 25 10.91 7.91 5.53
C SER A 25 11.28 7.77 7.01
N ALA A 26 11.15 6.57 7.57
CA ALA A 26 11.48 6.31 8.97
C ALA A 26 12.98 6.47 9.25
N ILE A 27 13.84 5.91 8.40
CA ILE A 27 15.30 6.04 8.55
C ILE A 27 15.72 7.51 8.39
N THR A 28 15.17 8.23 7.43
CA THR A 28 15.46 9.66 7.24
C THR A 28 15.03 10.49 8.47
N ALA A 29 13.97 10.07 9.15
CA ALA A 29 13.53 10.67 10.42
C ALA A 29 14.36 10.21 11.63
N GLY A 30 15.36 9.34 11.46
CA GLY A 30 16.25 8.85 12.51
C GLY A 30 15.73 7.64 13.30
N CYS A 31 14.73 6.91 12.77
CA CYS A 31 14.21 5.70 13.40
C CYS A 31 14.97 4.45 12.93
N SER A 32 15.10 3.46 13.81
CA SER A 32 15.33 2.06 13.39
C SER A 32 14.01 1.44 12.92
N VAL A 33 14.07 0.46 12.03
CA VAL A 33 12.88 -0.07 11.36
C VAL A 33 12.84 -1.58 11.34
N VAL A 34 11.70 -2.15 11.72
CA VAL A 34 11.34 -3.53 11.44
C VAL A 34 10.31 -3.57 10.31
N VAL A 35 10.59 -4.36 9.28
CA VAL A 35 9.70 -4.51 8.11
C VAL A 35 9.04 -5.87 8.14
N ARG A 36 7.72 -5.90 7.99
CA ARG A 36 6.91 -7.10 7.82
C ARG A 36 6.25 -7.09 6.44
N PRO A 37 6.87 -7.70 5.42
CA PRO A 37 6.27 -7.81 4.09
C PRO A 37 5.12 -8.82 4.07
N SER A 38 4.28 -8.76 3.02
CA SER A 38 3.17 -9.69 2.86
C SER A 38 3.64 -11.09 2.44
N ASN A 39 3.02 -12.12 3.03
CA ASN A 39 3.24 -13.52 2.63
C ASN A 39 2.63 -13.85 1.27
N ASP A 40 1.64 -13.08 0.81
CA ASP A 40 1.03 -13.26 -0.51
C ASP A 40 2.02 -12.93 -1.65
N ALA A 41 3.06 -12.14 -1.36
CA ALA A 41 4.16 -11.84 -2.27
C ALA A 41 5.47 -12.49 -1.82
N LYS A 42 5.45 -13.80 -1.54
CA LYS A 42 6.55 -14.53 -0.86
C LYS A 42 7.93 -14.40 -1.49
N TYR A 43 8.01 -14.37 -2.83
CA TYR A 43 9.31 -14.23 -3.53
C TYR A 43 9.86 -12.81 -3.42
N SER A 44 8.99 -11.80 -3.53
CA SER A 44 9.36 -10.41 -3.31
C SER A 44 9.75 -10.17 -1.85
N ALA A 45 9.02 -10.77 -0.92
CA ALA A 45 9.31 -10.70 0.52
C ALA A 45 10.68 -11.30 0.84
N LYS A 46 10.98 -12.49 0.26
CA LYS A 46 12.29 -13.12 0.42
C LYS A 46 13.41 -12.27 -0.15
N LEU A 47 13.24 -11.74 -1.37
CA LEU A 47 14.25 -10.88 -1.99
C LEU A 47 14.48 -9.60 -1.16
N LEU A 48 13.41 -8.99 -0.64
CA LEU A 48 13.52 -7.83 0.23
C LEU A 48 14.31 -8.14 1.50
N HIS A 49 14.05 -9.30 2.12
CA HIS A 49 14.80 -9.78 3.27
C HIS A 49 16.29 -9.94 2.93
N ASP A 50 16.61 -10.65 1.84
CA ASP A 50 17.99 -10.94 1.45
C ASP A 50 18.77 -9.64 1.15
N LEU A 51 18.15 -8.69 0.44
CA LEU A 51 18.78 -7.40 0.13
C LEU A 51 18.98 -6.53 1.37
N ILE A 52 18.00 -6.44 2.25
CA ILE A 52 18.13 -5.68 3.49
C ILE A 52 19.22 -6.30 4.38
N ALA A 53 19.22 -7.63 4.54
CA ALA A 53 20.26 -8.33 5.31
C ALA A 53 21.66 -8.17 4.73
N GLN A 54 21.78 -8.01 3.41
CA GLN A 54 23.08 -7.86 2.73
C GLN A 54 23.62 -6.43 2.80
N TYR A 55 22.74 -5.42 2.70
CA TYR A 55 23.18 -4.02 2.48
C TYR A 55 22.88 -3.07 3.63
N MET A 56 22.06 -3.46 4.59
CA MET A 56 21.69 -2.60 5.71
C MET A 56 22.32 -3.08 7.02
N ASP A 57 22.63 -2.13 7.88
CA ASP A 57 22.98 -2.44 9.26
C ASP A 57 21.77 -3.07 9.96
N PRO A 58 21.90 -4.27 10.57
CA PRO A 58 20.80 -4.93 11.25
C PRO A 58 20.25 -4.15 12.47
N ASP A 59 21.01 -3.19 13.00
CA ASP A 59 20.52 -2.31 14.07
C ASP A 59 19.71 -1.13 13.53
N VAL A 60 19.79 -0.89 12.20
CA VAL A 60 19.02 0.15 11.53
C VAL A 60 17.76 -0.43 10.87
N CYS A 61 17.86 -1.57 10.18
CA CYS A 61 16.72 -2.13 9.47
C CYS A 61 16.76 -3.67 9.46
N ARG A 62 15.63 -4.29 9.83
CA ARG A 62 15.43 -5.74 9.79
C ARG A 62 14.11 -6.10 9.12
N VAL A 63 14.10 -7.26 8.45
CA VAL A 63 12.86 -7.86 7.90
C VAL A 63 12.49 -9.08 8.73
N VAL A 64 11.22 -9.20 9.10
CA VAL A 64 10.67 -10.33 9.84
C VAL A 64 9.62 -11.07 9.03
N GLY A 65 9.58 -12.40 9.16
CA GLY A 65 8.72 -13.27 8.37
C GLY A 65 9.35 -13.58 7.01
N ALA A 66 8.93 -12.94 5.94
CA ALA A 66 9.51 -13.02 4.61
C ALA A 66 9.50 -14.42 3.95
N GLY A 67 8.42 -15.18 4.19
CA GLY A 67 8.22 -16.48 3.54
C GLY A 67 9.05 -17.63 4.12
N HIS A 68 9.61 -17.47 5.31
CA HIS A 68 10.22 -18.59 6.02
C HIS A 68 9.18 -19.66 6.39
N PRO A 69 9.56 -20.94 6.50
CA PRO A 69 8.66 -21.99 6.99
C PRO A 69 8.07 -21.61 8.36
N GLY A 70 6.75 -21.64 8.47
CA GLY A 70 6.03 -21.20 9.67
C GLY A 70 5.67 -19.72 9.74
N ASP A 71 6.08 -18.91 8.74
CA ASP A 71 5.63 -17.54 8.64
C ASP A 71 4.15 -17.45 8.29
N GLY A 72 3.37 -16.74 9.09
CA GLY A 72 1.92 -16.65 8.92
C GLY A 72 1.29 -15.66 9.89
N ILE A 73 0.05 -15.97 10.28
CA ILE A 73 -0.73 -15.14 11.19
C ILE A 73 -0.10 -15.06 12.58
N ASP A 74 0.53 -16.15 13.03
CA ASP A 74 1.16 -16.21 14.34
C ASP A 74 2.40 -15.32 14.42
N THR A 75 3.21 -15.26 13.35
CA THR A 75 4.32 -14.31 13.23
C THR A 75 3.81 -12.86 13.27
N MET A 76 2.72 -12.57 12.55
CA MET A 76 2.11 -11.24 12.57
C MET A 76 1.60 -10.86 13.97
N ASN A 77 0.92 -11.78 14.65
CA ASN A 77 0.44 -11.55 16.01
C ASN A 77 1.61 -11.32 16.97
N ALA A 78 2.64 -12.18 16.91
CA ALA A 78 3.83 -12.04 17.75
C ALA A 78 4.54 -10.70 17.56
N VAL A 79 4.61 -10.18 16.31
CA VAL A 79 5.16 -8.86 16.02
C VAL A 79 4.28 -7.74 16.59
N LEU A 80 2.96 -7.85 16.42
CA LEU A 80 2.02 -6.84 16.92
C LEU A 80 1.85 -6.84 18.45
N ASP A 81 2.19 -7.94 19.10
CA ASP A 81 2.17 -8.04 20.56
C ASP A 81 3.43 -7.43 21.23
N GLN A 82 4.43 -7.02 20.43
CA GLN A 82 5.59 -6.31 20.95
C GLN A 82 5.22 -4.88 21.31
N LYS A 83 5.57 -4.46 22.51
CA LYS A 83 5.32 -3.11 23.05
C LYS A 83 6.45 -2.12 22.77
N GLU A 84 7.53 -2.59 22.17
CA GLU A 84 8.75 -1.83 21.92
C GLU A 84 8.64 -0.89 20.71
N PHE A 85 7.60 -1.05 19.89
CA PHE A 85 7.39 -0.16 18.74
C PHE A 85 6.84 1.21 19.18
N ASP A 86 7.54 2.26 18.78
CA ASP A 86 7.15 3.65 19.03
C ASP A 86 6.18 4.18 17.98
N VAL A 87 6.13 3.57 16.79
CA VAL A 87 5.19 3.88 15.72
C VAL A 87 4.95 2.67 14.82
N VAL A 88 3.72 2.49 14.37
CA VAL A 88 3.35 1.43 13.41
C VAL A 88 2.79 2.06 12.14
N PHE A 89 3.38 1.71 10.99
CA PHE A 89 2.86 2.05 9.68
C PHE A 89 2.30 0.79 9.02
N PHE A 90 1.02 0.80 8.70
CA PHE A 90 0.31 -0.33 8.10
C PHE A 90 -0.33 0.08 6.78
N THR A 91 -0.09 -0.70 5.73
CA THR A 91 -0.84 -0.63 4.47
C THR A 91 -1.50 -1.97 4.19
N GLY A 92 -2.81 -1.97 3.96
CA GLY A 92 -3.54 -3.19 3.66
C GLY A 92 -5.07 -3.06 3.75
N SER A 93 -5.77 -4.16 4.04
CA SER A 93 -7.22 -4.16 4.14
C SER A 93 -7.74 -3.48 5.42
N SER A 94 -8.91 -2.85 5.33
CA SER A 94 -9.59 -2.26 6.51
C SER A 94 -9.86 -3.28 7.62
N ARG A 95 -10.08 -4.56 7.27
CA ARG A 95 -10.26 -5.65 8.24
C ARG A 95 -9.00 -5.85 9.09
N VAL A 96 -7.85 -5.96 8.46
CA VAL A 96 -6.57 -6.13 9.17
C VAL A 96 -6.14 -4.83 9.85
N GLY A 97 -6.38 -3.67 9.23
CA GLY A 97 -6.10 -2.37 9.84
C GLY A 97 -6.81 -2.17 11.18
N ARG A 98 -8.06 -2.66 11.33
CA ARG A 98 -8.75 -2.63 12.64
C ARG A 98 -8.06 -3.51 13.69
N ILE A 99 -7.48 -4.63 13.29
CA ILE A 99 -6.69 -5.49 14.21
C ILE A 99 -5.44 -4.77 14.63
N VAL A 100 -4.70 -4.21 13.69
CA VAL A 100 -3.48 -3.42 13.96
C VAL A 100 -3.80 -2.24 14.90
N ALA A 101 -4.84 -1.46 14.61
CA ALA A 101 -5.24 -0.34 15.45
C ALA A 101 -5.57 -0.76 16.90
N LYS A 102 -6.27 -1.89 17.07
CA LYS A 102 -6.57 -2.41 18.41
C LYS A 102 -5.31 -2.79 19.16
N LYS A 103 -4.37 -3.48 18.49
CA LYS A 103 -3.09 -3.87 19.08
C LYS A 103 -2.24 -2.65 19.45
N CYS A 104 -2.15 -1.66 18.58
CA CYS A 104 -1.47 -0.41 18.89
C CYS A 104 -2.09 0.31 20.10
N ALA A 105 -3.42 0.31 20.22
CA ALA A 105 -4.12 0.93 21.34
C ALA A 105 -3.82 0.26 22.70
N GLU A 106 -3.54 -1.05 22.72
CA GLU A 106 -3.15 -1.76 23.96
C GLU A 106 -1.86 -1.18 24.58
N HIS A 107 -0.96 -0.64 23.74
CA HIS A 107 0.33 -0.07 24.14
C HIS A 107 0.41 1.45 23.98
N LEU A 108 -0.70 2.10 23.55
CA LEU A 108 -0.74 3.52 23.18
C LEU A 108 0.25 3.91 22.08
N THR A 109 0.61 2.95 21.22
CA THR A 109 1.52 3.16 20.09
C THR A 109 0.77 3.90 18.98
N PRO A 110 1.26 5.05 18.49
CA PRO A 110 0.71 5.71 17.31
C PRO A 110 0.74 4.80 16.09
N CYS A 111 -0.33 4.81 15.29
CA CYS A 111 -0.34 4.07 14.04
C CYS A 111 -0.88 4.90 12.87
N VAL A 112 -0.25 4.72 11.71
CA VAL A 112 -0.71 5.24 10.42
C VAL A 112 -1.29 4.08 9.63
N LEU A 113 -2.54 4.23 9.19
CA LEU A 113 -3.27 3.18 8.50
C LEU A 113 -3.61 3.63 7.08
N GLU A 114 -2.92 3.05 6.09
CA GLU A 114 -3.21 3.20 4.67
C GLU A 114 -4.09 2.03 4.22
N LEU A 115 -5.34 2.30 3.93
CA LEU A 115 -6.38 1.28 3.74
C LEU A 115 -6.92 1.27 2.30
N GLY A 116 -7.84 0.35 2.00
CA GLY A 116 -8.52 0.30 0.71
C GLY A 116 -9.42 1.52 0.46
N GLY A 117 -9.71 1.78 -0.81
CA GLY A 117 -10.53 2.89 -1.24
C GLY A 117 -11.62 2.50 -2.22
N LYS A 118 -12.61 3.39 -2.35
CA LYS A 118 -13.68 3.42 -3.33
C LYS A 118 -13.65 4.81 -3.99
N ASN A 119 -12.64 5.04 -4.85
CA ASN A 119 -12.29 6.38 -5.27
C ASN A 119 -13.18 6.87 -6.41
N PRO A 120 -13.90 7.99 -6.25
CA PRO A 120 -14.66 8.62 -7.32
C PRO A 120 -13.74 9.36 -8.30
N VAL A 121 -14.15 9.39 -9.55
CA VAL A 121 -13.67 10.35 -10.54
C VAL A 121 -14.84 11.20 -10.96
N ILE A 122 -14.65 12.52 -11.06
CA ILE A 122 -15.67 13.47 -11.50
C ILE A 122 -15.21 14.03 -12.85
N VAL A 123 -16.08 13.91 -13.86
CA VAL A 123 -15.85 14.46 -15.20
C VAL A 123 -16.98 15.43 -15.53
N SER A 124 -16.70 16.71 -15.42
CA SER A 124 -17.65 17.80 -15.72
C SER A 124 -17.75 18.07 -17.22
N GLU A 125 -18.82 18.74 -17.63
CA GLU A 125 -19.04 19.11 -19.04
C GLU A 125 -17.96 20.00 -19.62
N ASP A 126 -17.28 20.77 -18.79
CA ASP A 126 -16.19 21.70 -19.13
C ASP A 126 -14.79 21.09 -18.93
N CYS A 127 -14.66 19.75 -18.86
CA CYS A 127 -13.36 19.08 -18.63
C CYS A 127 -12.30 19.32 -19.72
N GLY A 128 -12.64 20.05 -20.79
CA GLY A 128 -11.76 20.47 -21.88
C GLY A 128 -11.40 19.35 -22.88
N ASN A 129 -11.19 18.12 -22.44
CA ASN A 129 -10.86 17.00 -23.32
C ASN A 129 -11.38 15.66 -22.78
N VAL A 130 -12.54 15.25 -23.28
CA VAL A 130 -13.21 14.00 -22.88
C VAL A 130 -12.38 12.76 -23.23
N ASP A 131 -11.69 12.74 -24.38
CA ASP A 131 -10.84 11.62 -24.78
C ASP A 131 -9.65 11.43 -23.82
N LEU A 132 -9.02 12.51 -23.37
CA LEU A 132 -7.94 12.46 -22.38
C LEU A 132 -8.45 12.03 -21.01
N ALA A 133 -9.61 12.54 -20.56
CA ALA A 133 -10.23 12.14 -19.31
C ALA A 133 -10.54 10.64 -19.30
N ALA A 134 -11.16 10.11 -20.37
CA ALA A 134 -11.42 8.68 -20.52
C ALA A 134 -10.13 7.86 -20.54
N LYS A 135 -9.10 8.30 -21.26
CA LYS A 135 -7.78 7.66 -21.29
C LYS A 135 -7.19 7.51 -19.90
N GLN A 136 -7.18 8.59 -19.13
CA GLN A 136 -6.61 8.59 -17.78
C GLN A 136 -7.42 7.75 -16.80
N CYS A 137 -8.75 7.77 -16.90
CA CYS A 137 -9.61 6.90 -16.09
C CYS A 137 -9.34 5.42 -16.36
N VAL A 138 -9.31 5.02 -17.64
CA VAL A 138 -9.04 3.62 -18.02
C VAL A 138 -7.63 3.21 -17.61
N TRP A 139 -6.63 4.03 -17.90
CA TRP A 139 -5.24 3.73 -17.49
C TRP A 139 -5.10 3.60 -15.97
N GLY A 140 -5.64 4.57 -15.22
CA GLY A 140 -5.57 4.55 -13.76
C GLY A 140 -6.32 3.37 -13.13
N ARG A 141 -7.45 2.95 -13.76
CA ARG A 141 -8.18 1.76 -13.31
C ARG A 141 -7.42 0.47 -13.58
N MET A 142 -6.76 0.37 -14.73
CA MET A 142 -6.13 -0.88 -15.18
C MET A 142 -4.68 -1.02 -14.74
N LEU A 143 -4.05 0.04 -14.26
CA LEU A 143 -2.69 -0.01 -13.71
C LEU A 143 -2.61 -1.06 -12.61
N ASN A 144 -1.57 -1.89 -12.64
CA ASN A 144 -1.38 -3.03 -11.73
C ASN A 144 -2.61 -3.96 -11.65
N CYS A 145 -3.31 -4.16 -12.78
CA CYS A 145 -4.56 -4.93 -12.88
C CYS A 145 -5.68 -4.42 -11.95
N GLY A 146 -5.70 -3.12 -11.65
CA GLY A 146 -6.66 -2.49 -10.74
C GLY A 146 -6.42 -2.78 -9.25
N GLN A 147 -5.31 -3.41 -8.91
CA GLN A 147 -4.96 -3.80 -7.54
C GLN A 147 -4.34 -2.64 -6.76
N GLN A 148 -5.07 -1.53 -6.65
CA GLN A 148 -4.60 -0.30 -6.01
C GLN A 148 -5.66 0.31 -5.10
N CYS A 149 -5.24 0.80 -3.95
CA CYS A 149 -6.10 1.52 -3.01
C CYS A 149 -6.61 2.86 -3.57
N VAL A 150 -5.87 3.48 -4.50
CA VAL A 150 -6.17 4.78 -5.14
C VAL A 150 -6.75 4.65 -6.54
N SER A 151 -7.01 3.43 -7.02
CA SER A 151 -7.57 3.18 -8.35
C SER A 151 -8.96 3.82 -8.49
N PRO A 152 -9.27 4.46 -9.62
CA PRO A 152 -10.64 4.86 -9.96
C PRO A 152 -11.61 3.69 -9.81
N ASP A 153 -12.66 3.83 -9.00
CA ASP A 153 -13.64 2.77 -8.75
C ASP A 153 -14.95 3.05 -9.50
N TYR A 154 -15.38 4.29 -9.52
CA TYR A 154 -16.55 4.74 -10.27
C TYR A 154 -16.37 6.16 -10.80
N VAL A 155 -17.13 6.50 -11.84
CA VAL A 155 -17.08 7.81 -12.48
C VAL A 155 -18.45 8.48 -12.37
N LEU A 156 -18.44 9.72 -11.91
CA LEU A 156 -19.57 10.64 -12.00
C LEU A 156 -19.32 11.56 -13.21
N VAL A 157 -19.97 11.25 -14.30
CA VAL A 157 -19.83 12.00 -15.55
C VAL A 157 -21.08 12.83 -15.80
N HIS A 158 -20.90 14.07 -16.29
CA HIS A 158 -22.03 14.94 -16.64
C HIS A 158 -22.82 14.32 -17.80
N GLU A 159 -24.16 14.40 -17.72
CA GLU A 159 -25.08 13.73 -18.67
C GLU A 159 -24.85 14.13 -20.12
N SER A 160 -24.46 15.38 -20.39
CA SER A 160 -24.23 15.89 -21.76
C SER A 160 -23.05 15.23 -22.47
N ILE A 161 -22.09 14.66 -21.74
CA ILE A 161 -20.87 14.02 -22.27
C ILE A 161 -20.78 12.52 -21.93
N GLU A 162 -21.75 11.95 -21.25
CA GLU A 162 -21.74 10.54 -20.79
C GLU A 162 -21.52 9.56 -21.94
N LYS A 163 -22.25 9.74 -23.05
CA LYS A 163 -22.14 8.86 -24.20
C LYS A 163 -20.74 8.94 -24.83
N GLU A 164 -20.25 10.14 -25.09
CA GLU A 164 -18.91 10.34 -25.63
C GLU A 164 -17.84 9.75 -24.72
N PHE A 165 -17.92 10.03 -23.42
CA PHE A 165 -16.97 9.51 -22.43
C PHE A 165 -16.93 7.97 -22.44
N THR A 166 -18.11 7.32 -22.48
CA THR A 166 -18.20 5.85 -22.50
C THR A 166 -17.58 5.27 -23.76
N GLU A 167 -17.89 5.84 -24.96
CA GLU A 167 -17.29 5.42 -26.22
C GLU A 167 -15.76 5.57 -26.22
N LYS A 168 -15.24 6.66 -25.62
CA LYS A 168 -13.80 6.86 -25.46
C LYS A 168 -13.18 5.86 -24.48
N CYS A 169 -13.86 5.53 -23.38
CA CYS A 169 -13.40 4.47 -22.47
C CYS A 169 -13.26 3.12 -23.18
N GLU A 170 -14.27 2.71 -23.95
CA GLU A 170 -14.20 1.48 -24.75
C GLU A 170 -13.04 1.48 -25.75
N LYS A 171 -12.82 2.59 -26.43
CA LYS A 171 -11.67 2.79 -27.34
C LYS A 171 -10.36 2.55 -26.59
N TRP A 172 -10.19 3.16 -25.42
CA TRP A 172 -8.93 3.07 -24.67
C TRP A 172 -8.70 1.69 -24.05
N VAL A 173 -9.75 0.98 -23.61
CA VAL A 173 -9.64 -0.42 -23.19
C VAL A 173 -9.09 -1.27 -24.36
N LYS A 174 -9.67 -1.15 -25.58
CA LYS A 174 -9.20 -1.87 -26.77
C LYS A 174 -7.82 -1.44 -27.26
N THR A 175 -7.37 -0.22 -26.90
CA THR A 175 -6.06 0.29 -27.29
C THR A 175 -4.94 -0.21 -26.38
N PHE A 176 -5.24 -0.37 -25.09
CA PHE A 176 -4.26 -0.79 -24.09
C PHE A 176 -4.13 -2.31 -23.99
N PHE A 177 -5.17 -3.05 -24.37
CA PHE A 177 -5.29 -4.51 -24.21
C PHE A 177 -5.86 -5.17 -25.48
#